data_303bc34415709471edc96d904852c3e3
#
_entry.id   303bc34415709471edc96d904852c3e3
#
_cell.length_a   1.000
_cell.length_b   1.000
_cell.length_c   1.000
_cell.angle_alpha   90.00
_cell.angle_beta   90.00
_cell.angle_gamma   90.00
#
_symmetry.space_group_name_H-M   'P 1'
#
loop_
_entity.id
_entity.type
_entity.pdbx_description
1 polymer ?
#
loop_
_entity_poly.entity_id
_entity_poly.type
_entity_poly.pdbx_seq_one_letter_code
_entity_poly.pdbx_strand_id
1 'polypeptide(L)'
;MKKSKKHEMKVFTMYEGWEEDPTNKRSKLVGKTVMAGMENSKEFHEKREALIEKTYNADEIQQRILNGDGGSWIKETYDPDAIFQLDRYHIYQEILRKIADKKAQKDIRELFEEEKIEEMLEYIEMYATSTESPNKTDKTSKKARELYKYLSNNKAGLLPYQKRGIEIPHAPKGMKYKNMGVQENQNCTIITLRMKHRRMRWSVCGANNMAKLLYRRENDELIETIDRYTDGFVMTMEMQKVVKNLTAAKVPKRDGKGSGYIDAINHPVPLYGAMMTASRKAFKRWLQ
;
A
#
# COMPACT_ATOMS: atom_id res chain seq x y z
N MET A 1 -22.86 15.56 -16.00
CA MET A 1 -22.23 14.26 -15.69
C MET A 1 -22.24 14.04 -14.18
N LYS A 2 -22.87 12.99 -13.68
CA LYS A 2 -22.77 12.61 -12.27
C LYS A 2 -21.32 12.24 -11.96
N LYS A 3 -20.69 12.90 -10.98
CA LYS A 3 -19.36 12.52 -10.50
C LYS A 3 -19.44 11.09 -9.98
N SER A 4 -18.64 10.19 -10.53
CA SER A 4 -18.56 8.82 -10.01
C SER A 4 -18.14 8.86 -8.56
N LYS A 5 -18.86 8.13 -7.70
CA LYS A 5 -18.52 8.01 -6.28
C LYS A 5 -17.13 7.38 -6.17
N LYS A 6 -16.21 8.05 -5.50
CA LYS A 6 -14.89 7.48 -5.22
C LYS A 6 -15.05 6.38 -4.18
N HIS A 7 -14.44 5.24 -4.43
CA HIS A 7 -14.37 4.13 -3.50
C HIS A 7 -12.92 3.94 -3.07
N GLU A 8 -12.72 3.64 -1.80
CA GLU A 8 -11.41 3.43 -1.21
C GLU A 8 -11.14 1.94 -1.03
N MET A 9 -9.95 1.51 -1.44
CA MET A 9 -9.42 0.18 -1.14
C MET A 9 -8.55 0.30 0.10
N LYS A 10 -8.91 -0.41 1.17
CA LYS A 10 -8.13 -0.47 2.40
C LYS A 10 -7.20 -1.67 2.34
N VAL A 11 -5.98 -1.48 2.80
CA VAL A 11 -4.96 -2.53 2.90
C VAL A 11 -4.35 -2.47 4.30
N PHE A 12 -4.28 -3.60 4.94
CA PHE A 12 -3.65 -3.78 6.24
C PHE A 12 -2.57 -4.85 6.12
N THR A 13 -1.40 -4.57 6.68
CA THR A 13 -0.29 -5.50 6.75
C THR A 13 0.19 -5.56 8.18
N MET A 14 0.18 -6.73 8.80
CA MET A 14 0.78 -6.97 10.11
C MET A 14 2.04 -7.82 9.96
N TYR A 15 2.97 -7.61 10.87
CA TYR A 15 4.24 -8.33 10.95
C TYR A 15 4.90 -8.08 12.31
N GLU A 16 5.81 -8.93 12.69
CA GLU A 16 6.46 -8.89 13.99
C GLU A 16 7.74 -8.05 13.99
N GLY A 17 8.43 -7.99 12.86
CA GLY A 17 9.70 -7.27 12.73
C GLY A 17 10.40 -7.61 11.42
N TRP A 18 11.71 -7.40 11.39
CA TRP A 18 12.54 -7.64 10.20
C TRP A 18 13.66 -8.62 10.52
N GLU A 19 13.82 -9.59 9.63
CA GLU A 19 15.01 -10.43 9.53
C GLU A 19 15.92 -9.89 8.41
N GLU A 20 17.23 -9.82 8.65
CA GLU A 20 18.19 -9.42 7.64
C GLU A 20 18.82 -10.66 7.02
N ASP A 21 18.75 -10.75 5.69
CA ASP A 21 19.49 -11.77 4.94
C ASP A 21 20.99 -11.43 5.00
N PRO A 22 21.82 -12.28 5.63
CA PRO A 22 23.24 -12.00 5.77
C PRO A 22 23.99 -11.94 4.43
N THR A 23 23.43 -12.52 3.37
CA THR A 23 24.10 -12.62 2.07
C THR A 23 23.91 -11.38 1.20
N ASN A 24 22.72 -10.77 1.22
CA ASN A 24 22.36 -9.68 0.31
C ASN A 24 21.90 -8.40 1.01
N LYS A 25 21.98 -8.34 2.35
CA LYS A 25 21.57 -7.22 3.20
C LYS A 25 20.10 -6.79 2.99
N ARG A 26 19.27 -7.64 2.41
CA ARG A 26 17.85 -7.38 2.25
C ARG A 26 17.11 -7.73 3.54
N SER A 27 16.14 -6.90 3.89
CA SER A 27 15.29 -7.17 5.04
C SER A 27 14.02 -7.87 4.59
N LYS A 28 13.64 -8.92 5.30
CA LYS A 28 12.39 -9.66 5.12
C LYS A 28 11.49 -9.43 6.33
N LEU A 29 10.19 -9.31 6.10
CA LEU A 29 9.22 -9.21 7.17
C LEU A 29 8.99 -10.58 7.80
N VAL A 30 8.99 -10.65 9.11
CA VAL A 30 8.69 -11.85 9.90
C VAL A 30 7.20 -11.85 10.25
N GLY A 31 6.54 -12.99 10.17
CA GLY A 31 5.12 -13.13 10.51
C GLY A 31 4.18 -12.29 9.64
N LYS A 32 4.59 -11.95 8.40
CA LYS A 32 3.79 -11.08 7.53
C LYS A 32 2.44 -11.69 7.17
N THR A 33 1.37 -10.98 7.50
CA THR A 33 0.00 -11.30 7.08
C THR A 33 -0.67 -10.05 6.52
N VAL A 34 -1.45 -10.20 5.46
CA VAL A 34 -2.08 -9.10 4.73
C VAL A 34 -3.59 -9.29 4.67
N MET A 35 -4.31 -8.18 4.72
CA MET A 35 -5.74 -8.10 4.45
C MET A 35 -6.03 -6.91 3.56
N ALA A 36 -6.93 -7.07 2.59
CA ALA A 36 -7.36 -5.98 1.72
C ALA A 36 -8.85 -6.08 1.40
N GLY A 37 -9.51 -4.93 1.28
CA GLY A 37 -10.94 -4.90 0.96
C GLY A 37 -11.48 -3.49 0.74
N MET A 38 -12.74 -3.44 0.33
CA MET A 38 -13.49 -2.19 0.07
C MET A 38 -14.64 -1.99 1.05
N GLU A 39 -14.64 -2.72 2.14
CA GLU A 39 -15.61 -2.61 3.22
C GLU A 39 -15.56 -1.22 3.86
N ASN A 40 -16.62 -0.83 4.56
CA ASN A 40 -16.60 0.39 5.35
C ASN A 40 -15.55 0.29 6.50
N SER A 41 -15.24 1.41 7.14
CA SER A 41 -14.19 1.45 8.15
C SER A 41 -14.46 0.49 9.31
N LYS A 42 -15.69 0.46 9.81
CA LYS A 42 -16.10 -0.39 10.93
C LYS A 42 -15.91 -1.88 10.61
N GLU A 43 -16.48 -2.34 9.51
CA GLU A 43 -16.35 -3.75 9.09
C GLU A 43 -14.89 -4.14 8.81
N PHE A 44 -14.09 -3.21 8.27
CA PHE A 44 -12.68 -3.46 8.02
C PHE A 44 -11.90 -3.59 9.34
N HIS A 45 -12.21 -2.76 10.35
CA HIS A 45 -11.62 -2.88 11.68
C HIS A 45 -12.00 -4.19 12.38
N GLU A 46 -13.27 -4.57 12.35
CA GLU A 46 -13.74 -5.84 12.92
C GLU A 46 -13.00 -7.04 12.31
N LYS A 47 -12.82 -7.03 10.99
CA LYS A 47 -12.05 -8.08 10.29
C LYS A 47 -10.56 -8.05 10.63
N ARG A 48 -10.00 -6.85 10.83
CA ARG A 48 -8.61 -6.70 11.26
C ARG A 48 -8.39 -7.32 12.63
N GLU A 49 -9.24 -7.00 13.60
CA GLU A 49 -9.12 -7.58 14.96
C GLU A 49 -9.31 -9.09 14.92
N ALA A 50 -10.32 -9.60 14.22
CA ALA A 50 -10.50 -11.04 14.04
C ALA A 50 -9.28 -11.73 13.38
N LEU A 51 -8.58 -11.04 12.47
CA LEU A 51 -7.36 -11.57 11.86
C LEU A 51 -6.19 -11.59 12.86
N ILE A 52 -6.06 -10.56 13.70
CA ILE A 52 -5.05 -10.48 14.73
C ILE A 52 -5.28 -11.61 15.76
N GLU A 53 -6.50 -11.76 16.26
CA GLU A 53 -6.88 -12.83 17.20
C GLU A 53 -6.70 -14.23 16.63
N LYS A 54 -6.96 -14.42 15.33
CA LYS A 54 -6.70 -15.70 14.65
C LYS A 54 -5.21 -16.03 14.58
N THR A 55 -4.37 -15.00 14.45
CA THR A 55 -2.93 -15.17 14.18
C THR A 55 -2.11 -15.21 15.46
N TYR A 56 -2.51 -14.46 16.46
CA TYR A 56 -1.78 -14.29 17.72
C TYR A 56 -2.70 -14.56 18.92
N ASN A 57 -2.11 -15.02 20.00
CA ASN A 57 -2.78 -14.98 21.30
C ASN A 57 -2.82 -13.53 21.79
N ALA A 58 -4.02 -12.95 21.90
CA ALA A 58 -4.19 -11.54 22.29
C ALA A 58 -3.53 -11.19 23.63
N ASP A 59 -3.53 -12.14 24.59
CA ASP A 59 -2.96 -11.96 25.92
C ASP A 59 -1.42 -11.91 25.92
N GLU A 60 -0.78 -12.37 24.83
CA GLU A 60 0.68 -12.38 24.68
C GLU A 60 1.19 -11.19 23.88
N ILE A 61 0.29 -10.38 23.30
CA ILE A 61 0.67 -9.18 22.56
C ILE A 61 1.10 -8.10 23.55
N GLN A 62 2.39 -7.86 23.63
CA GLN A 62 2.95 -6.87 24.56
C GLN A 62 2.75 -5.44 24.06
N GLN A 63 2.91 -5.20 22.75
CA GLN A 63 2.78 -3.87 22.17
C GLN A 63 2.29 -3.93 20.73
N ARG A 64 1.36 -3.05 20.39
CA ARG A 64 0.89 -2.83 19.01
C ARG A 64 1.35 -1.48 18.51
N ILE A 65 1.94 -1.44 17.32
CA ILE A 65 2.35 -0.20 16.65
C ILE A 65 1.59 -0.08 15.35
N LEU A 66 0.81 0.97 15.21
CA LEU A 66 -0.02 1.24 14.05
C LEU A 66 0.62 2.30 13.17
N ASN A 67 1.08 1.93 11.97
CA ASN A 67 1.62 2.85 10.99
C ASN A 67 0.57 3.22 9.93
N GLY A 68 0.49 4.50 9.58
CA GLY A 68 -0.44 4.95 8.56
C GLY A 68 -0.26 6.42 8.17
N ASP A 69 -1.08 6.87 7.22
CA ASP A 69 -1.05 8.24 6.67
C ASP A 69 -1.78 9.28 7.53
N GLY A 70 -2.32 8.87 8.68
CA GLY A 70 -3.08 9.74 9.58
C GLY A 70 -4.55 9.89 9.21
N GLY A 71 -5.05 9.10 8.28
CA GLY A 71 -6.48 9.05 7.96
C GLY A 71 -7.32 8.69 9.18
N SER A 72 -8.53 9.28 9.28
CA SER A 72 -9.41 9.09 10.44
C SER A 72 -9.73 7.61 10.69
N TRP A 73 -10.00 6.85 9.63
CA TRP A 73 -10.33 5.43 9.74
C TRP A 73 -9.18 4.56 10.25
N ILE A 74 -7.93 5.03 10.15
CA ILE A 74 -6.75 4.35 10.70
C ILE A 74 -6.62 4.64 12.19
N LYS A 75 -6.92 5.90 12.57
CA LYS A 75 -6.81 6.36 13.95
C LYS A 75 -8.01 6.02 14.83
N GLU A 76 -9.18 5.84 14.24
CA GLU A 76 -10.37 5.32 14.93
C GLU A 76 -10.09 3.88 15.33
N THR A 77 -9.20 3.73 16.27
CA THR A 77 -8.77 2.45 16.79
C THR A 77 -9.79 1.96 17.78
N TYR A 78 -10.31 0.77 17.55
CA TYR A 78 -10.92 -0.05 18.59
C TYR A 78 -9.85 -0.55 19.60
N ASP A 79 -8.60 -0.18 19.35
CA ASP A 79 -7.45 -0.57 20.18
C ASP A 79 -6.82 0.72 20.77
N PRO A 80 -7.24 1.12 21.99
CA PRO A 80 -6.72 2.33 22.64
C PRO A 80 -5.24 2.21 22.99
N ASP A 81 -4.70 0.99 23.06
CA ASP A 81 -3.31 0.73 23.48
C ASP A 81 -2.32 0.72 22.29
N ALA A 82 -2.83 0.85 21.07
CA ALA A 82 -1.96 0.91 19.89
C ALA A 82 -1.22 2.24 19.78
N ILE A 83 0.10 2.17 19.63
CA ILE A 83 0.94 3.34 19.39
C ILE A 83 0.86 3.73 17.92
N PHE A 84 0.27 4.89 17.63
CA PHE A 84 0.22 5.41 16.27
C PHE A 84 1.57 5.99 15.85
N GLN A 85 2.07 5.57 14.68
CA GLN A 85 3.23 6.12 13.99
C GLN A 85 2.80 6.68 12.63
N LEU A 86 3.07 7.97 12.39
CA LEU A 86 2.80 8.56 11.09
C LEU A 86 3.83 8.07 10.06
N ASP A 87 3.35 7.66 8.90
CA ASP A 87 4.22 7.14 7.84
C ASP A 87 5.10 8.24 7.26
N ARG A 88 6.43 8.03 7.30
CA ARG A 88 7.43 9.01 6.85
C ARG A 88 7.33 9.35 5.37
N TYR A 89 6.97 8.38 4.53
CA TYR A 89 6.76 8.62 3.10
C TYR A 89 5.65 9.64 2.88
N HIS A 90 4.54 9.52 3.59
CA HIS A 90 3.43 10.47 3.51
C HIS A 90 3.81 11.86 4.03
N ILE A 91 4.62 11.95 5.08
CA ILE A 91 5.14 13.23 5.56
C ILE A 91 5.93 13.94 4.45
N TYR A 92 6.90 13.24 3.83
CA TYR A 92 7.68 13.82 2.74
C TYR A 92 6.83 14.21 1.53
N GLN A 93 5.85 13.39 1.17
CA GLN A 93 4.94 13.70 0.07
C GLN A 93 4.08 14.93 0.36
N GLU A 94 3.57 15.09 1.58
CA GLU A 94 2.80 16.27 1.97
C GLU A 94 3.66 17.55 1.98
N ILE A 95 4.91 17.48 2.44
CA ILE A 95 5.85 18.60 2.35
C ILE A 95 6.03 19.01 0.88
N LEU A 96 6.33 18.06 -0.01
CA LEU A 96 6.52 18.34 -1.45
C LEU A 96 5.28 18.91 -2.13
N ARG A 97 4.09 18.48 -1.74
CA ARG A 97 2.81 18.92 -2.32
C ARG A 97 2.34 20.29 -1.83
N LYS A 98 2.66 20.61 -0.59
CA LYS A 98 2.08 21.77 0.10
C LYS A 98 3.04 22.97 0.13
N ILE A 99 4.32 22.75 0.15
CA ILE A 99 5.36 23.79 0.14
C ILE A 99 5.85 23.99 -1.28
N ALA A 100 5.76 25.20 -1.81
CA ALA A 100 6.14 25.50 -3.20
C ALA A 100 7.66 25.77 -3.31
N ASP A 101 8.27 26.39 -2.32
CA ASP A 101 9.67 26.76 -2.31
C ASP A 101 10.58 25.56 -2.00
N LYS A 102 11.57 25.31 -2.87
CA LYS A 102 12.47 24.16 -2.73
C LYS A 102 13.41 24.26 -1.53
N LYS A 103 13.80 25.50 -1.16
CA LYS A 103 14.67 25.70 0.00
C LYS A 103 13.88 25.41 1.28
N ALA A 104 12.66 25.95 1.38
CA ALA A 104 11.79 25.66 2.51
C ALA A 104 11.46 24.15 2.62
N GLN A 105 11.23 23.46 1.49
CA GLN A 105 11.07 22.01 1.51
C GLN A 105 12.28 21.29 2.12
N LYS A 106 13.49 21.73 1.76
CA LYS A 106 14.73 21.15 2.27
C LYS A 106 14.89 21.42 3.77
N ASP A 107 14.72 22.67 4.19
CA ASP A 107 14.87 23.08 5.59
C ASP A 107 13.87 22.32 6.50
N ILE A 108 12.58 22.22 6.09
CA ILE A 108 11.55 21.46 6.82
C ILE A 108 11.93 19.98 6.94
N ARG A 109 12.48 19.40 5.89
CA ARG A 109 12.89 17.99 5.90
C ARG A 109 14.11 17.76 6.78
N GLU A 110 15.08 18.67 6.78
CA GLU A 110 16.25 18.62 7.67
C GLU A 110 15.81 18.69 9.14
N LEU A 111 14.94 19.62 9.51
CA LEU A 111 14.38 19.70 10.86
C LEU A 111 13.62 18.42 11.26
N PHE A 112 12.88 17.82 10.32
CA PHE A 112 12.20 16.54 10.57
C PHE A 112 13.19 15.37 10.76
N GLU A 113 14.26 15.31 9.98
CA GLU A 113 15.31 14.29 10.10
C GLU A 113 16.11 14.43 11.40
N GLU A 114 16.34 15.67 11.84
CA GLU A 114 16.94 15.99 13.14
C GLU A 114 15.97 15.81 14.32
N GLU A 115 14.71 15.44 14.06
CA GLU A 115 13.66 15.22 15.07
C GLU A 115 13.26 16.49 15.84
N LYS A 116 13.59 17.66 15.30
CA LYS A 116 13.21 18.99 15.83
C LYS A 116 11.77 19.34 15.44
N ILE A 117 10.82 18.60 16.00
CA ILE A 117 9.42 18.66 15.56
C ILE A 117 8.80 20.03 15.85
N GLU A 118 9.09 20.66 17.00
CA GLU A 118 8.55 21.98 17.34
C GLU A 118 9.08 23.05 16.37
N GLU A 119 10.39 23.08 16.16
CA GLU A 119 11.04 24.03 15.24
C GLU A 119 10.52 23.84 13.81
N MET A 120 10.29 22.61 13.38
CA MET A 120 9.69 22.30 12.09
C MET A 120 8.27 22.87 11.96
N LEU A 121 7.45 22.72 12.96
CA LEU A 121 6.08 23.24 12.96
C LEU A 121 6.09 24.79 12.95
N GLU A 122 6.93 25.41 13.77
CA GLU A 122 7.10 26.87 13.79
C GLU A 122 7.58 27.40 12.45
N TYR A 123 8.55 26.73 11.82
CA TYR A 123 9.03 27.10 10.48
C TYR A 123 7.92 27.07 9.43
N ILE A 124 7.08 26.02 9.44
CA ILE A 124 5.94 25.90 8.51
C ILE A 124 4.93 27.04 8.74
N GLU A 125 4.67 27.40 9.98
CA GLU A 125 3.75 28.49 10.32
C GLU A 125 4.30 29.86 9.88
N MET A 126 5.58 30.12 10.14
CA MET A 126 6.26 31.34 9.64
C MET A 126 6.25 31.40 8.11
N TYR A 127 6.52 30.29 7.44
CA TYR A 127 6.43 30.22 5.98
C TYR A 127 5.01 30.51 5.48
N ALA A 128 3.99 29.95 6.12
CA ALA A 128 2.61 30.22 5.77
C ALA A 128 2.26 31.70 5.92
N THR A 129 2.73 32.35 6.97
CA THR A 129 2.51 33.79 7.23
C THR A 129 3.29 34.65 6.23
N SER A 130 4.54 34.34 5.96
CA SER A 130 5.38 35.12 5.02
C SER A 130 4.90 35.04 3.57
N THR A 131 4.20 33.97 3.21
CA THR A 131 3.63 33.77 1.85
C THR A 131 2.17 34.20 1.76
N GLU A 132 1.63 34.87 2.77
CA GLU A 132 0.26 35.38 2.73
C GLU A 132 0.16 36.55 1.73
N SER A 133 -0.64 36.32 0.70
CA SER A 133 -0.84 37.31 -0.38
C SER A 133 -2.29 37.82 -0.36
N PRO A 134 -2.52 39.11 -0.56
CA PRO A 134 -3.86 39.66 -0.74
C PRO A 134 -4.56 39.10 -2.01
N ASN A 135 -3.79 38.51 -2.91
CA ASN A 135 -4.32 37.88 -4.10
C ASN A 135 -4.97 36.52 -3.78
N LYS A 136 -6.30 36.45 -3.86
CA LYS A 136 -7.10 35.24 -3.58
C LYS A 136 -6.79 34.05 -4.47
N THR A 137 -6.09 34.23 -5.58
CA THR A 137 -5.68 33.15 -6.48
C THR A 137 -4.43 32.43 -5.99
N ASP A 138 -3.60 33.07 -5.17
CA ASP A 138 -2.44 32.42 -4.54
C ASP A 138 -2.91 31.53 -3.39
N LYS A 139 -2.60 30.24 -3.52
CA LYS A 139 -2.96 29.21 -2.52
C LYS A 139 -1.77 28.74 -1.68
N THR A 140 -0.61 29.41 -1.77
CA THR A 140 0.63 28.98 -1.14
C THR A 140 0.50 28.96 0.36
N SER A 141 0.12 30.09 0.96
CA SER A 141 -0.11 30.17 2.42
C SER A 141 -1.17 29.19 2.90
N LYS A 142 -2.28 29.04 2.16
CA LYS A 142 -3.34 28.09 2.50
C LYS A 142 -2.82 26.65 2.56
N LYS A 143 -2.03 26.23 1.56
CA LYS A 143 -1.44 24.89 1.51
C LYS A 143 -0.46 24.66 2.67
N ALA A 144 0.36 25.66 2.99
CA ALA A 144 1.29 25.57 4.12
C ALA A 144 0.54 25.43 5.45
N ARG A 145 -0.55 26.18 5.66
CA ARG A 145 -1.43 26.03 6.84
C ARG A 145 -2.12 24.65 6.90
N GLU A 146 -2.49 24.07 5.73
CA GLU A 146 -3.01 22.72 5.67
C GLU A 146 -1.95 21.68 6.06
N LEU A 147 -0.68 21.89 5.67
CA LEU A 147 0.45 21.04 6.10
C LEU A 147 0.66 21.14 7.61
N TYR A 148 0.73 22.38 8.15
CA TYR A 148 0.84 22.61 9.57
C TYR A 148 -0.24 21.87 10.36
N LYS A 149 -1.50 22.05 9.97
CA LYS A 149 -2.64 21.37 10.61
C LYS A 149 -2.53 19.85 10.54
N TYR A 150 -2.12 19.31 9.40
CA TYR A 150 -1.93 17.88 9.23
C TYR A 150 -0.86 17.34 10.18
N LEU A 151 0.30 17.97 10.23
CA LEU A 151 1.40 17.53 11.08
C LEU A 151 1.10 17.74 12.57
N SER A 152 0.52 18.89 12.96
CA SER A 152 0.11 19.16 14.34
C SER A 152 -0.93 18.16 14.86
N ASN A 153 -1.93 17.80 14.04
CA ASN A 153 -2.94 16.81 14.41
C ASN A 153 -2.35 15.39 14.56
N ASN A 154 -1.16 15.17 14.00
CA ASN A 154 -0.46 13.89 14.05
C ASN A 154 0.85 13.96 14.87
N LYS A 155 1.03 15.04 15.64
CA LYS A 155 2.29 15.35 16.35
C LYS A 155 2.84 14.15 17.14
N ALA A 156 1.99 13.47 17.89
CA ALA A 156 2.38 12.28 18.64
C ALA A 156 2.97 11.17 17.76
N GLY A 157 2.59 11.11 16.46
CA GLY A 157 3.06 10.12 15.52
C GLY A 157 4.30 10.51 14.71
N LEU A 158 4.84 11.73 14.86
CA LEU A 158 5.95 12.24 14.05
C LEU A 158 7.29 11.64 14.47
N LEU A 159 7.53 11.49 15.77
CA LEU A 159 8.74 10.84 16.28
C LEU A 159 8.67 9.32 16.08
N PRO A 160 9.80 8.67 15.77
CA PRO A 160 9.88 7.22 15.75
C PRO A 160 9.43 6.61 17.08
N TYR A 161 8.66 5.54 17.04
CA TYR A 161 8.13 4.90 18.26
C TYR A 161 9.23 4.48 19.24
N GLN A 162 10.43 4.10 18.73
CA GLN A 162 11.59 3.74 19.54
C GLN A 162 12.13 4.89 20.40
N LYS A 163 11.79 6.16 20.06
CA LYS A 163 12.33 7.36 20.73
C LYS A 163 11.30 8.08 21.59
N ARG A 164 10.13 7.48 21.81
CA ARG A 164 9.04 8.11 22.58
C ARG A 164 9.05 7.77 24.07
N GLY A 165 10.11 7.13 24.58
CA GLY A 165 10.14 6.67 25.98
C GLY A 165 9.16 5.53 26.28
N ILE A 166 8.66 4.84 25.25
CA ILE A 166 7.77 3.70 25.39
C ILE A 166 8.62 2.47 25.60
N GLU A 167 8.23 1.63 26.56
CA GLU A 167 8.89 0.35 26.77
C GLU A 167 8.55 -0.60 25.61
N ILE A 168 9.57 -0.88 24.79
CA ILE A 168 9.45 -1.78 23.67
C ILE A 168 10.17 -3.09 24.03
N PRO A 169 9.53 -4.24 23.90
CA PRO A 169 10.16 -5.53 24.15
C PRO A 169 11.42 -5.71 23.30
N HIS A 170 12.40 -6.41 23.84
CA HIS A 170 13.59 -6.76 23.06
C HIS A 170 13.22 -7.66 21.86
N ALA A 171 13.75 -7.33 20.70
CA ALA A 171 13.54 -8.16 19.53
C ALA A 171 14.14 -9.57 19.75
N PRO A 172 13.43 -10.63 19.35
CA PRO A 172 13.95 -11.98 19.37
C PRO A 172 15.28 -12.11 18.60
N LYS A 173 16.08 -13.12 18.92
CA LYS A 173 17.36 -13.35 18.23
C LYS A 173 17.16 -13.50 16.73
N GLY A 174 17.90 -12.72 15.96
CA GLY A 174 17.80 -12.69 14.48
C GLY A 174 16.79 -11.70 13.93
N MET A 175 15.97 -11.10 14.77
CA MET A 175 14.98 -10.09 14.40
C MET A 175 15.43 -8.69 14.83
N LYS A 176 15.01 -7.68 14.11
CA LYS A 176 15.22 -6.26 14.43
C LYS A 176 13.94 -5.46 14.29
N TYR A 177 13.77 -4.46 15.14
CA TYR A 177 12.74 -3.46 14.99
C TYR A 177 13.32 -2.25 14.25
N LYS A 178 12.74 -1.94 13.09
CA LYS A 178 13.15 -0.81 12.24
C LYS A 178 12.05 0.25 12.19
N ASN A 179 12.38 1.42 11.68
CA ASN A 179 11.37 2.43 11.38
C ASN A 179 10.35 1.86 10.40
N MET A 180 9.07 2.12 10.67
CA MET A 180 7.96 1.64 9.85
C MET A 180 7.92 2.41 8.52
N GLY A 181 7.52 1.76 7.45
CA GLY A 181 7.48 2.31 6.09
C GLY A 181 7.17 1.23 5.05
N VAL A 182 6.57 0.14 5.51
CA VAL A 182 6.29 -1.05 4.68
C VAL A 182 5.05 -0.86 3.83
N GLN A 183 4.08 -0.07 4.29
CA GLN A 183 2.72 -0.02 3.78
C GLN A 183 2.68 0.37 2.30
N GLU A 184 3.45 1.37 1.87
CA GLU A 184 3.45 1.80 0.46
C GLU A 184 3.97 0.71 -0.48
N ASN A 185 5.03 0.01 -0.06
CA ASN A 185 5.53 -1.13 -0.82
C ASN A 185 4.50 -2.27 -0.92
N GLN A 186 3.79 -2.58 0.17
CA GLN A 186 2.73 -3.59 0.18
C GLN A 186 1.53 -3.14 -0.68
N ASN A 187 1.11 -1.89 -0.58
CA ASN A 187 0.09 -1.32 -1.46
C ASN A 187 0.47 -1.45 -2.93
N CYS A 188 1.74 -1.17 -3.26
CA CYS A 188 2.24 -1.27 -4.62
C CYS A 188 2.25 -2.73 -5.10
N THR A 189 2.90 -3.63 -4.38
CA THR A 189 3.15 -5.00 -4.82
C THR A 189 1.89 -5.86 -4.84
N ILE A 190 1.00 -5.69 -3.86
CA ILE A 190 -0.20 -6.51 -3.72
C ILE A 190 -1.32 -5.98 -4.62
N ILE A 191 -1.62 -4.68 -4.54
CA ILE A 191 -2.80 -4.08 -5.18
C ILE A 191 -2.46 -3.31 -6.44
N THR A 192 -1.55 -2.32 -6.35
CA THR A 192 -1.38 -1.32 -7.42
C THR A 192 -0.88 -1.94 -8.73
N LEU A 193 0.14 -2.80 -8.66
CA LEU A 193 0.68 -3.48 -9.84
C LEU A 193 -0.34 -4.39 -10.53
N ARG A 194 -1.33 -4.90 -9.82
CA ARG A 194 -2.33 -5.82 -10.34
C ARG A 194 -3.63 -5.14 -10.75
N MET A 195 -4.00 -4.06 -10.07
CA MET A 195 -5.34 -3.48 -10.21
C MET A 195 -5.36 -2.06 -10.78
N LYS A 196 -4.28 -1.27 -10.67
CA LYS A 196 -4.25 0.12 -11.14
C LYS A 196 -3.51 0.30 -12.47
N HIS A 197 -2.57 -0.59 -12.81
CA HIS A 197 -1.82 -0.49 -14.07
C HIS A 197 -2.67 -0.84 -15.29
N ARG A 198 -2.27 -0.37 -16.46
CA ARG A 198 -2.91 -0.66 -17.75
C ARG A 198 -4.34 -0.12 -17.90
N ARG A 199 -4.68 0.99 -17.21
CA ARG A 199 -6.02 1.63 -17.27
C ARG A 199 -7.17 0.67 -16.94
N MET A 200 -6.96 -0.28 -16.06
CA MET A 200 -7.99 -1.22 -15.62
C MET A 200 -9.15 -0.47 -14.96
N ARG A 201 -10.36 -0.92 -15.26
CA ARG A 201 -11.59 -0.44 -14.64
C ARG A 201 -12.26 -1.61 -13.94
N TRP A 202 -12.64 -1.40 -12.70
CA TRP A 202 -13.25 -2.40 -11.85
C TRP A 202 -14.63 -1.94 -11.38
N SER A 203 -15.58 -2.86 -11.33
CA SER A 203 -16.75 -2.66 -10.47
C SER A 203 -16.32 -2.77 -8.99
N VAL A 204 -17.08 -2.20 -8.07
CA VAL A 204 -16.78 -2.28 -6.64
C VAL A 204 -16.68 -3.74 -6.19
N CYS A 205 -17.65 -4.57 -6.57
CA CYS A 205 -17.66 -6.00 -6.27
C CYS A 205 -16.43 -6.71 -6.88
N GLY A 206 -16.13 -6.48 -8.17
CA GLY A 206 -14.98 -7.08 -8.83
C GLY A 206 -13.65 -6.66 -8.20
N ALA A 207 -13.51 -5.38 -7.83
CA ALA A 207 -12.33 -4.90 -7.12
C ALA A 207 -12.16 -5.54 -5.75
N ASN A 208 -13.25 -5.67 -4.99
CA ASN A 208 -13.23 -6.30 -3.66
C ASN A 208 -12.86 -7.78 -3.75
N ASN A 209 -13.45 -8.51 -4.69
CA ASN A 209 -13.15 -9.93 -4.89
C ASN A 209 -11.69 -10.14 -5.34
N MET A 210 -11.20 -9.30 -6.26
CA MET A 210 -9.81 -9.36 -6.69
C MET A 210 -8.84 -9.06 -5.52
N ALA A 211 -9.13 -8.05 -4.71
CA ALA A 211 -8.33 -7.74 -3.53
C ALA A 211 -8.26 -8.94 -2.57
N LYS A 212 -9.40 -9.62 -2.34
CA LYS A 212 -9.46 -10.84 -1.51
C LYS A 212 -8.60 -11.98 -2.07
N LEU A 213 -8.63 -12.21 -3.37
CA LEU A 213 -7.79 -13.22 -4.00
C LEU A 213 -6.30 -12.87 -3.89
N LEU A 214 -5.96 -11.59 -4.07
CA LEU A 214 -4.57 -11.13 -4.01
C LEU A 214 -3.98 -11.26 -2.62
N TYR A 215 -4.67 -10.84 -1.56
CA TYR A 215 -4.13 -10.97 -0.22
C TYR A 215 -4.09 -12.44 0.25
N ARG A 216 -5.06 -13.27 -0.12
CA ARG A 216 -5.03 -14.71 0.19
C ARG A 216 -3.86 -15.42 -0.49
N ARG A 217 -3.53 -15.02 -1.72
CA ARG A 217 -2.32 -15.50 -2.38
C ARG A 217 -1.07 -15.06 -1.63
N GLU A 218 -1.04 -13.83 -1.13
CA GLU A 218 0.10 -13.28 -0.39
C GLU A 218 0.29 -13.96 0.97
N ASN A 219 -0.79 -14.44 1.57
CA ASN A 219 -0.80 -15.19 2.82
C ASN A 219 -0.66 -16.71 2.60
N ASP A 220 -0.44 -17.18 1.37
CA ASP A 220 -0.42 -18.62 1.01
C ASP A 220 -1.74 -19.38 1.29
N GLU A 221 -2.86 -18.65 1.49
CA GLU A 221 -4.21 -19.20 1.78
C GLU A 221 -5.05 -19.44 0.52
N LEU A 222 -4.55 -19.13 -0.69
CA LEU A 222 -5.39 -19.11 -1.90
C LEU A 222 -5.92 -20.50 -2.27
N ILE A 223 -5.08 -21.51 -2.20
CA ILE A 223 -5.46 -22.89 -2.57
C ILE A 223 -6.52 -23.41 -1.61
N GLU A 224 -6.28 -23.31 -0.30
CA GLU A 224 -7.25 -23.72 0.72
C GLU A 224 -8.59 -22.99 0.56
N THR A 225 -8.55 -21.71 0.19
CA THR A 225 -9.76 -20.93 -0.09
C THR A 225 -10.53 -21.47 -1.29
N ILE A 226 -9.83 -21.79 -2.39
CA ILE A 226 -10.46 -22.35 -3.59
C ILE A 226 -11.10 -23.69 -3.23
N ASP A 227 -10.39 -24.56 -2.53
CA ASP A 227 -10.88 -25.89 -2.14
C ASP A 227 -12.15 -25.82 -1.28
N ARG A 228 -12.25 -24.83 -0.38
CA ARG A 228 -13.45 -24.62 0.44
C ARG A 228 -14.69 -24.16 -0.34
N TYR A 229 -14.47 -23.42 -1.43
CA TYR A 229 -15.58 -22.84 -2.21
C TYR A 229 -15.92 -23.61 -3.49
N THR A 230 -15.10 -24.60 -3.84
CA THR A 230 -15.35 -25.47 -4.99
C THR A 230 -15.64 -26.88 -4.51
N ASP A 231 -16.90 -27.14 -4.12
CA ASP A 231 -17.35 -28.47 -3.73
C ASP A 231 -17.00 -29.49 -4.84
N GLY A 232 -16.09 -30.39 -4.52
CA GLY A 232 -15.68 -31.48 -5.42
C GLY A 232 -14.59 -31.16 -6.45
N PHE A 233 -14.05 -29.92 -6.47
CA PHE A 233 -12.88 -29.62 -7.31
C PHE A 233 -11.60 -30.02 -6.61
N VAL A 234 -11.20 -31.27 -6.78
CA VAL A 234 -9.90 -31.76 -6.29
C VAL A 234 -8.81 -31.24 -7.22
N MET A 235 -8.05 -30.24 -6.78
CA MET A 235 -6.82 -29.86 -7.48
C MET A 235 -5.84 -31.03 -7.43
N THR A 236 -5.52 -31.57 -8.60
CA THR A 236 -4.48 -32.59 -8.69
C THR A 236 -3.13 -32.01 -8.24
N MET A 237 -2.22 -32.86 -7.76
CA MET A 237 -0.85 -32.42 -7.38
C MET A 237 -0.14 -31.68 -8.52
N GLU A 238 -0.45 -32.01 -9.76
CA GLU A 238 0.08 -31.33 -10.96
C GLU A 238 -0.48 -29.91 -11.09
N MET A 239 -1.78 -29.71 -10.86
CA MET A 239 -2.40 -28.37 -10.85
C MET A 239 -1.85 -27.50 -9.72
N GLN A 240 -1.63 -28.08 -8.54
CA GLN A 240 -1.00 -27.37 -7.42
C GLN A 240 0.45 -26.93 -7.75
N LYS A 241 1.23 -27.80 -8.41
CA LYS A 241 2.57 -27.46 -8.91
C LYS A 241 2.52 -26.34 -9.95
N VAL A 242 1.55 -26.38 -10.85
CA VAL A 242 1.33 -25.34 -11.87
C VAL A 242 0.99 -24.00 -11.21
N VAL A 243 0.05 -23.95 -10.26
CA VAL A 243 -0.33 -22.72 -9.55
C VAL A 243 0.82 -22.15 -8.73
N LYS A 244 1.57 -22.98 -8.02
CA LYS A 244 2.79 -22.54 -7.28
C LYS A 244 3.90 -22.02 -8.20
N ASN A 245 3.96 -22.47 -9.43
CA ASN A 245 5.02 -22.12 -10.38
C ASN A 245 4.61 -21.06 -11.41
N LEU A 246 3.37 -20.61 -11.42
CA LEU A 246 2.88 -19.57 -12.33
C LEU A 246 3.42 -18.18 -11.95
N THR A 247 4.72 -17.99 -12.12
CA THR A 247 5.28 -16.66 -12.32
C THR A 247 5.33 -16.37 -13.82
N ALA A 248 5.09 -15.11 -14.22
CA ALA A 248 5.16 -14.70 -15.62
C ALA A 248 6.49 -15.08 -16.30
N ALA A 249 7.58 -15.25 -15.53
CA ALA A 249 8.89 -15.69 -15.98
C ALA A 249 9.00 -17.21 -16.19
N LYS A 250 8.07 -18.00 -15.63
CA LYS A 250 8.09 -19.48 -15.68
C LYS A 250 6.99 -20.07 -16.56
N VAL A 251 6.18 -19.23 -17.22
CA VAL A 251 5.27 -19.73 -18.26
C VAL A 251 6.17 -20.33 -19.35
N PRO A 252 6.04 -21.62 -19.67
CA PRO A 252 6.85 -22.23 -20.71
C PRO A 252 6.69 -21.42 -21.99
N LYS A 253 7.77 -20.89 -22.53
CA LYS A 253 7.77 -20.38 -23.89
C LYS A 253 7.39 -21.59 -24.76
N ARG A 254 6.22 -21.54 -25.38
CA ARG A 254 5.83 -22.53 -26.38
C ARG A 254 6.99 -22.63 -27.37
N ASP A 255 7.43 -23.88 -27.60
CA ASP A 255 8.57 -24.17 -28.40
C ASP A 255 8.60 -23.37 -29.71
N GLY A 256 9.61 -22.58 -29.83
CA GLY A 256 10.36 -22.03 -30.95
C GLY A 256 9.75 -21.71 -32.30
N LYS A 257 8.48 -21.89 -32.50
CA LYS A 257 7.81 -21.48 -33.74
C LYS A 257 6.85 -20.32 -33.41
N GLY A 258 7.34 -19.19 -33.11
CA GLY A 258 6.66 -17.87 -33.01
C GLY A 258 5.13 -17.75 -33.09
N SER A 259 4.41 -18.86 -33.17
CA SER A 259 2.98 -18.95 -33.42
C SER A 259 2.15 -18.53 -32.19
N GLY A 260 2.60 -18.85 -30.99
CA GLY A 260 1.77 -18.60 -29.81
C GLY A 260 1.55 -17.13 -29.46
N TYR A 261 2.51 -16.25 -29.76
CA TYR A 261 2.34 -14.80 -29.60
C TYR A 261 1.52 -14.23 -30.76
N ILE A 262 1.76 -14.71 -31.96
CA ILE A 262 1.00 -14.37 -33.18
C ILE A 262 -0.43 -14.90 -33.08
N ASP A 263 -0.65 -16.10 -32.53
CA ASP A 263 -1.96 -16.67 -32.30
C ASP A 263 -2.73 -15.95 -31.20
N ALA A 264 -2.06 -15.50 -30.13
CA ALA A 264 -2.66 -14.65 -29.11
C ALA A 264 -3.02 -13.26 -29.66
N ILE A 265 -2.24 -12.73 -30.60
CA ILE A 265 -2.55 -11.49 -31.34
C ILE A 265 -3.63 -11.74 -32.40
N ASN A 266 -3.70 -12.92 -32.98
CA ASN A 266 -4.66 -13.30 -34.02
C ASN A 266 -5.97 -13.88 -33.47
N HIS A 267 -6.04 -14.32 -32.20
CA HIS A 267 -7.30 -14.66 -31.54
C HIS A 267 -8.25 -13.46 -31.54
N PRO A 268 -9.59 -13.66 -31.54
CA PRO A 268 -10.57 -12.59 -31.56
C PRO A 268 -10.56 -11.79 -30.26
N VAL A 269 -9.48 -11.11 -30.02
CA VAL A 269 -9.43 -9.96 -29.12
C VAL A 269 -10.35 -8.92 -29.73
N PRO A 270 -11.08 -8.08 -28.97
CA PRO A 270 -11.96 -7.04 -29.49
C PRO A 270 -11.34 -6.12 -30.54
N LEU A 271 -10.03 -6.11 -30.68
CA LEU A 271 -9.28 -5.40 -31.72
C LEU A 271 -9.19 -6.16 -33.08
N TYR A 272 -9.40 -7.47 -33.10
CA TYR A 272 -9.18 -8.30 -34.30
C TYR A 272 -10.42 -8.66 -35.08
N GLY A 273 -11.56 -8.75 -34.43
CA GLY A 273 -12.84 -9.04 -35.10
C GLY A 273 -13.62 -7.83 -35.62
N ALA A 274 -13.11 -6.61 -35.46
CA ALA A 274 -13.80 -5.39 -35.85
C ALA A 274 -13.17 -4.76 -37.11
N MET A 275 -14.00 -4.01 -37.88
CA MET A 275 -13.56 -3.28 -39.08
C MET A 275 -12.20 -2.57 -38.88
N MET A 276 -11.27 -2.79 -39.81
CA MET A 276 -9.93 -2.23 -39.78
C MET A 276 -9.93 -0.75 -40.06
N THR A 277 -10.15 0.08 -39.04
CA THR A 277 -9.98 1.53 -39.13
C THR A 277 -8.52 1.91 -39.33
N ALA A 278 -8.28 3.14 -39.82
CA ALA A 278 -6.91 3.68 -40.03
C ALA A 278 -6.05 3.59 -38.75
N SER A 279 -6.63 3.87 -37.58
CA SER A 279 -5.96 3.79 -36.29
C SER A 279 -5.57 2.36 -35.92
N ARG A 280 -6.40 1.37 -36.27
CA ARG A 280 -6.09 -0.06 -36.04
C ARG A 280 -5.03 -0.59 -36.99
N LYS A 281 -5.03 -0.12 -38.22
CA LYS A 281 -3.96 -0.42 -39.18
C LYS A 281 -2.61 0.14 -38.73
N ALA A 282 -2.60 1.38 -38.21
CA ALA A 282 -1.40 1.99 -37.66
C ALA A 282 -0.90 1.24 -36.41
N PHE A 283 -1.79 0.84 -35.51
CA PHE A 283 -1.45 0.08 -34.32
C PHE A 283 -0.92 -1.33 -34.65
N LYS A 284 -1.49 -2.00 -35.67
CA LYS A 284 -0.99 -3.30 -36.15
C LYS A 284 0.41 -3.18 -36.76
N ARG A 285 0.72 -2.09 -37.50
CA ARG A 285 2.06 -1.84 -38.01
C ARG A 285 3.10 -1.53 -36.94
N TRP A 286 2.65 -0.93 -35.82
CA TRP A 286 3.53 -0.64 -34.70
C TRP A 286 3.88 -1.89 -33.88
N LEU A 287 3.02 -2.92 -33.90
CA LEU A 287 3.24 -4.20 -33.23
C LEU A 287 4.02 -5.23 -34.07
N GLN A 288 4.24 -4.98 -35.36
CA GLN A 288 5.11 -5.77 -36.26
C GLN A 288 6.53 -5.21 -36.28
#